data_b6e345fab7bf685cf8374481284be9b6
#
_entry.id   b6e345fab7bf685cf8374481284be9b6
#
_cell.length_a   1.000
_cell.length_b   1.000
_cell.length_c   1.000
_cell.angle_alpha   90.00
_cell.angle_beta   90.00
_cell.angle_gamma   90.00
#
_symmetry.space_group_name_H-M   'P 1'
#
loop_
_entity.id
_entity.type
_entity.pdbx_description
1 polymer ?
#
loop_
_entity_poly.entity_id
_entity_poly.type
_entity_poly.pdbx_seq_one_letter_code
_entity_poly.pdbx_strand_id
1 'polypeptide(L)'
;MKWKLASGVLCDKKVPPKLKGKFYRVVVRPALLYGAECWPVKNSHTQRMKVAEMRMLRWMCGLTRRDRARNETIREKVGVTSVECKMREARLRWFGHVKRRGMDAPVRRCERLALDGFRRGRGRPKKYWGEVIRRDMEQLQLTEDMTLDRKVWRTRIRAED
;
A
#
# COMPACT_ATOMS: atom_id res chain seq x y z
N MET A 1 3.99 6.62 16.44
CA MET A 1 3.93 6.12 17.83
C MET A 1 2.63 5.41 18.24
N LYS A 2 1.63 5.32 17.37
CA LYS A 2 0.36 4.59 17.64
C LYS A 2 0.57 3.10 17.97
N TRP A 3 1.67 2.50 17.50
CA TRP A 3 2.02 1.11 17.78
C TRP A 3 2.26 0.84 19.29
N LYS A 4 3.03 1.70 19.96
CA LYS A 4 3.30 1.54 21.40
C LYS A 4 2.02 1.63 22.26
N LEU A 5 1.11 2.54 21.88
CA LEU A 5 -0.19 2.68 22.54
C LEU A 5 -1.10 1.48 22.29
N ALA A 6 -0.96 0.83 21.13
CA ALA A 6 -1.71 -0.35 20.73
C ALA A 6 -1.16 -1.66 21.31
N SER A 7 0.05 -1.66 21.88
CA SER A 7 0.73 -2.87 22.33
C SER A 7 -0.06 -3.65 23.38
N GLY A 8 -0.78 -2.99 24.28
CA GLY A 8 -1.61 -3.64 25.28
C GLY A 8 -2.64 -4.61 24.67
N VAL A 9 -3.35 -4.16 23.63
CA VAL A 9 -4.35 -5.00 22.94
C VAL A 9 -3.69 -6.04 22.04
N LEU A 10 -2.64 -5.62 21.30
CA LEU A 10 -2.01 -6.46 20.29
C LEU A 10 -1.16 -7.58 20.89
N CYS A 11 -0.65 -7.40 22.12
CA CYS A 11 0.13 -8.41 22.83
C CYS A 11 -0.71 -9.32 23.71
N ASP A 12 -1.93 -8.93 24.06
CA ASP A 12 -2.77 -9.74 24.93
C ASP A 12 -3.08 -11.09 24.29
N LYS A 13 -2.69 -12.18 24.97
CA LYS A 13 -2.92 -13.56 24.50
C LYS A 13 -4.41 -13.91 24.46
N LYS A 14 -5.24 -13.25 25.26
CA LYS A 14 -6.69 -13.48 25.32
C LYS A 14 -7.44 -12.92 24.11
N VAL A 15 -6.87 -11.93 23.41
CA VAL A 15 -7.51 -11.31 22.24
C VAL A 15 -7.33 -12.20 20.99
N PRO A 16 -8.43 -12.59 20.30
CA PRO A 16 -8.35 -13.40 19.11
C PRO A 16 -7.53 -12.76 17.97
N PRO A 17 -6.75 -13.54 17.20
CA PRO A 17 -5.92 -13.00 16.12
C PRO A 17 -6.67 -12.16 15.09
N LYS A 18 -7.88 -12.58 14.71
CA LYS A 18 -8.74 -11.82 13.75
C LYS A 18 -9.14 -10.44 14.28
N LEU A 19 -9.38 -10.30 15.60
CA LEU A 19 -9.69 -9.02 16.22
C LEU A 19 -8.46 -8.11 16.24
N LYS A 20 -7.28 -8.66 16.54
CA LYS A 20 -5.99 -7.95 16.41
C LYS A 20 -5.75 -7.47 14.97
N GLY A 21 -6.09 -8.31 13.98
CA GLY A 21 -6.04 -7.97 12.57
C GLY A 21 -6.97 -6.81 12.21
N LYS A 22 -8.20 -6.81 12.72
CA LYS A 22 -9.14 -5.69 12.54
C LYS A 22 -8.55 -4.39 13.11
N PHE A 23 -8.00 -4.43 14.30
CA PHE A 23 -7.33 -3.28 14.91
C PHE A 23 -6.13 -2.80 14.08
N TYR A 24 -5.29 -3.73 13.62
CA TYR A 24 -4.16 -3.41 12.74
C TYR A 24 -4.62 -2.68 11.47
N ARG A 25 -5.67 -3.18 10.80
CA ARG A 25 -6.21 -2.59 9.56
C ARG A 25 -6.74 -1.18 9.76
N VAL A 26 -7.39 -0.92 10.89
CA VAL A 26 -8.07 0.37 11.15
C VAL A 26 -7.10 1.41 11.72
N VAL A 27 -6.17 1.02 12.58
CA VAL A 27 -5.34 1.96 13.34
C VAL A 27 -3.90 2.02 12.82
N VAL A 28 -3.27 0.86 12.66
CA VAL A 28 -1.82 0.81 12.38
C VAL A 28 -1.52 0.99 10.90
N ARG A 29 -2.22 0.24 10.04
CA ARG A 29 -1.99 0.25 8.59
C ARG A 29 -2.18 1.64 7.96
N PRO A 30 -3.23 2.43 8.26
CA PRO A 30 -3.37 3.77 7.69
C PRO A 30 -2.23 4.70 8.06
N ALA A 31 -1.71 4.59 9.30
CA ALA A 31 -0.55 5.37 9.71
C ALA A 31 0.74 4.94 8.98
N LEU A 32 0.87 3.65 8.67
CA LEU A 32 2.00 3.08 7.94
C LEU A 32 1.99 3.49 6.45
N LEU A 33 0.80 3.63 5.86
CA LEU A 33 0.60 3.92 4.44
C LEU A 33 0.44 5.43 4.15
N TYR A 34 0.44 6.28 5.18
CA TYR A 34 0.24 7.71 5.01
C TYR A 34 1.25 8.31 4.02
N GLY A 35 0.73 8.98 2.99
CA GLY A 35 1.54 9.61 1.94
C GLY A 35 2.12 8.64 0.89
N ALA A 36 1.98 7.32 1.06
CA ALA A 36 2.54 6.34 0.12
C ALA A 36 1.86 6.36 -1.26
N GLU A 37 0.68 6.94 -1.36
CA GLU A 37 -0.10 7.09 -2.59
C GLU A 37 0.51 8.09 -3.59
N CYS A 38 1.19 9.13 -3.10
CA CYS A 38 1.69 10.25 -3.91
C CYS A 38 3.16 10.10 -4.34
N TRP A 39 3.90 9.13 -3.81
CA TRP A 39 5.35 9.03 -4.01
C TRP A 39 5.77 7.78 -4.78
N PRO A 40 6.80 7.86 -5.63
CA PRO A 40 7.40 6.69 -6.25
C PRO A 40 8.23 5.91 -5.23
N VAL A 41 7.56 5.06 -4.44
CA VAL A 41 8.21 4.29 -3.37
C VAL A 41 9.27 3.34 -3.95
N LYS A 42 10.49 3.41 -3.44
CA LYS A 42 11.60 2.52 -3.83
C LYS A 42 11.29 1.09 -3.38
N ASN A 43 11.73 0.09 -4.16
CA ASN A 43 11.54 -1.33 -3.80
C ASN A 43 12.13 -1.67 -2.43
N SER A 44 13.26 -1.04 -2.07
CA SER A 44 13.88 -1.22 -0.75
C SER A 44 12.96 -0.74 0.39
N HIS A 45 12.21 0.35 0.19
CA HIS A 45 11.26 0.84 1.19
C HIS A 45 10.06 -0.08 1.29
N THR A 46 9.50 -0.53 0.15
CA THR A 46 8.44 -1.53 0.13
C THR A 46 8.85 -2.80 0.87
N GLN A 47 10.08 -3.27 0.61
CA GLN A 47 10.60 -4.45 1.30
C GLN A 47 10.75 -4.23 2.82
N ARG A 48 11.25 -3.07 3.25
CA ARG A 48 11.32 -2.73 4.68
C ARG A 48 9.93 -2.71 5.33
N MET A 49 8.93 -2.17 4.64
CA MET A 49 7.54 -2.17 5.13
C MET A 49 6.97 -3.58 5.23
N LYS A 50 7.21 -4.44 4.23
CA LYS A 50 6.82 -5.87 4.27
C LYS A 50 7.44 -6.60 5.45
N VAL A 51 8.73 -6.37 5.71
CA VAL A 51 9.43 -6.96 6.85
C VAL A 51 8.88 -6.44 8.17
N ALA A 52 8.63 -5.15 8.29
CA ALA A 52 8.05 -4.54 9.49
C ALA A 52 6.64 -5.07 9.75
N GLU A 53 5.78 -5.12 8.72
CA GLU A 53 4.45 -5.73 8.81
C GLU A 53 4.53 -7.16 9.33
N MET A 54 5.36 -8.01 8.71
CA MET A 54 5.46 -9.42 9.09
C MET A 54 6.00 -9.61 10.51
N ARG A 55 6.90 -8.74 10.98
CA ARG A 55 7.33 -8.76 12.39
C ARG A 55 6.17 -8.46 13.33
N MET A 56 5.34 -7.46 13.01
CA MET A 56 4.16 -7.12 13.80
C MET A 56 3.13 -8.24 13.82
N LEU A 57 2.81 -8.84 12.65
CA LEU A 57 1.83 -9.91 12.55
C LEU A 57 2.28 -11.17 13.27
N ARG A 58 3.57 -11.55 13.18
CA ARG A 58 4.13 -12.68 13.96
C ARG A 58 3.98 -12.45 15.46
N TRP A 59 4.35 -11.26 15.90
CA TRP A 59 4.26 -10.91 17.30
C TRP A 59 2.80 -10.93 17.82
N MET A 60 1.84 -10.46 17.05
CA MET A 60 0.40 -10.57 17.37
C MET A 60 -0.06 -12.03 17.54
N CYS A 61 0.53 -12.95 16.79
CA CYS A 61 0.23 -14.37 16.84
C CYS A 61 1.04 -15.12 17.92
N GLY A 62 1.94 -14.45 18.63
CA GLY A 62 2.87 -15.10 19.56
C GLY A 62 3.94 -15.97 18.87
N LEU A 63 4.20 -15.70 17.58
CA LEU A 63 5.14 -16.45 16.76
C LEU A 63 6.48 -15.74 16.65
N THR A 64 7.55 -16.51 16.64
CA THR A 64 8.91 -16.06 16.41
C THR A 64 9.39 -16.47 15.00
N ARG A 65 10.61 -16.07 14.65
CA ARG A 65 11.25 -16.55 13.41
C ARG A 65 11.61 -18.04 13.45
N ARG A 66 11.82 -18.59 14.64
CA ARG A 66 12.18 -20.01 14.85
C ARG A 66 11.03 -20.95 14.50
N ASP A 67 9.78 -20.47 14.62
CA ASP A 67 8.57 -21.26 14.32
C ASP A 67 8.37 -21.55 12.83
N ARG A 68 9.21 -20.98 11.95
CA ARG A 68 9.22 -21.20 10.49
C ARG A 68 7.83 -21.12 9.80
N ALA A 69 6.84 -20.47 10.44
CA ALA A 69 5.52 -20.31 9.88
C ALA A 69 5.57 -19.45 8.60
N ARG A 70 4.86 -19.87 7.56
CA ARG A 70 4.75 -19.12 6.29
C ARG A 70 4.04 -17.80 6.49
N ASN A 71 4.43 -16.78 5.74
CA ASN A 71 3.84 -15.45 5.84
C ASN A 71 2.35 -15.44 5.48
N GLU A 72 1.97 -16.24 4.50
CA GLU A 72 0.59 -16.40 4.02
C GLU A 72 -0.29 -16.94 5.14
N THR A 73 0.12 -18.02 5.78
CA THR A 73 -0.61 -18.62 6.92
C THR A 73 -0.81 -17.65 8.08
N ILE A 74 0.20 -16.81 8.35
CA ILE A 74 0.09 -15.77 9.39
C ILE A 74 -0.92 -14.71 8.99
N ARG A 75 -0.90 -14.25 7.73
CA ARG A 75 -1.87 -13.28 7.22
C ARG A 75 -3.29 -13.81 7.26
N GLU A 76 -3.51 -15.03 6.84
CA GLU A 76 -4.82 -15.72 6.90
C GLU A 76 -5.33 -15.81 8.35
N LYS A 77 -4.46 -16.22 9.29
CA LYS A 77 -4.81 -16.33 10.71
C LYS A 77 -5.24 -14.98 11.30
N VAL A 78 -4.60 -13.89 10.87
CA VAL A 78 -4.90 -12.53 11.33
C VAL A 78 -5.99 -11.86 10.48
N GLY A 79 -6.26 -12.38 9.29
CA GLY A 79 -7.20 -11.81 8.32
C GLY A 79 -6.69 -10.48 7.76
N VAL A 80 -5.46 -10.47 7.22
CA VAL A 80 -4.78 -9.25 6.78
C VAL A 80 -4.09 -9.49 5.43
N THR A 81 -4.48 -8.72 4.43
CA THR A 81 -3.80 -8.65 3.13
C THR A 81 -2.44 -7.95 3.25
N SER A 82 -1.50 -8.30 2.37
CA SER A 82 -0.16 -7.73 2.41
C SER A 82 -0.16 -6.20 2.26
N VAL A 83 0.76 -5.53 2.95
CA VAL A 83 0.95 -4.08 2.87
C VAL A 83 1.23 -3.62 1.44
N GLU A 84 1.91 -4.43 0.64
CA GLU A 84 2.23 -4.13 -0.76
C GLU A 84 0.96 -4.02 -1.63
N CYS A 85 0.01 -4.96 -1.47
CA CYS A 85 -1.28 -4.90 -2.16
C CYS A 85 -2.07 -3.65 -1.76
N LYS A 86 -2.07 -3.32 -0.48
CA LYS A 86 -2.75 -2.12 0.03
C LYS A 86 -2.05 -0.81 -0.38
N MET A 87 -0.73 -0.80 -0.52
CA MET A 87 0.00 0.32 -1.12
C MET A 87 -0.39 0.54 -2.58
N ARG A 88 -0.48 -0.53 -3.37
CA ARG A 88 -0.94 -0.49 -4.76
C ARG A 88 -2.37 0.04 -4.82
N GLU A 89 -3.28 -0.52 -4.03
CA GLU A 89 -4.66 -0.04 -3.94
C GLU A 89 -4.73 1.46 -3.62
N ALA A 90 -3.94 1.95 -2.65
CA ALA A 90 -3.91 3.37 -2.28
C ALA A 90 -3.42 4.25 -3.44
N ARG A 91 -2.33 3.86 -4.12
CA ARG A 91 -1.80 4.59 -5.28
C ARG A 91 -2.80 4.64 -6.44
N LEU A 92 -3.40 3.51 -6.79
CA LEU A 92 -4.39 3.45 -7.87
C LEU A 92 -5.67 4.20 -7.51
N ARG A 93 -6.08 4.19 -6.24
CA ARG A 93 -7.21 5.00 -5.75
C ARG A 93 -6.94 6.49 -5.94
N TRP A 94 -5.74 6.94 -5.57
CA TRP A 94 -5.31 8.32 -5.77
C TRP A 94 -5.22 8.67 -7.25
N PHE A 95 -4.62 7.80 -8.07
CA PHE A 95 -4.57 7.98 -9.51
C PHE A 95 -5.96 8.18 -10.14
N GLY A 96 -6.92 7.31 -9.83
CA GLY A 96 -8.29 7.48 -10.29
C GLY A 96 -8.95 8.76 -9.77
N HIS A 97 -8.60 9.23 -8.57
CA HIS A 97 -9.05 10.54 -8.09
C HIS A 97 -8.49 11.68 -8.95
N VAL A 98 -7.21 11.65 -9.24
CA VAL A 98 -6.54 12.66 -10.08
C VAL A 98 -7.15 12.67 -11.49
N LYS A 99 -7.33 11.51 -12.12
CA LYS A 99 -7.87 11.38 -13.49
C LYS A 99 -9.30 11.91 -13.64
N ARG A 100 -10.13 11.80 -12.62
CA ARG A 100 -11.49 12.32 -12.62
C ARG A 100 -11.61 13.82 -12.35
N ARG A 101 -10.52 14.50 -12.01
CA ARG A 101 -10.52 15.96 -11.85
C ARG A 101 -10.43 16.66 -13.20
N GLY A 102 -11.05 17.84 -13.29
CA GLY A 102 -10.96 18.70 -14.47
C GLY A 102 -9.52 19.00 -14.86
N MET A 103 -9.30 19.26 -16.13
CA MET A 103 -7.96 19.49 -16.68
C MET A 103 -7.24 20.68 -16.02
N ASP A 104 -7.97 21.65 -15.51
CA ASP A 104 -7.42 22.86 -14.86
C ASP A 104 -7.16 22.68 -13.37
N ALA A 105 -7.58 21.56 -12.79
CA ALA A 105 -7.37 21.30 -11.37
C ALA A 105 -5.87 21.28 -11.01
N PRO A 106 -5.44 21.90 -9.90
CA PRO A 106 -4.04 21.96 -9.50
C PRO A 106 -3.36 20.59 -9.43
N VAL A 107 -4.10 19.57 -8.99
CA VAL A 107 -3.59 18.19 -8.89
C VAL A 107 -3.26 17.59 -10.27
N ARG A 108 -3.99 18.01 -11.33
CA ARG A 108 -3.74 17.59 -12.73
C ARG A 108 -2.52 18.29 -13.34
N ARG A 109 -2.17 19.47 -12.85
CA ARG A 109 -0.96 20.17 -13.29
C ARG A 109 0.31 19.37 -13.00
N CYS A 110 0.34 18.62 -11.89
CA CYS A 110 1.47 17.75 -11.55
C CYS A 110 1.70 16.63 -12.57
N GLU A 111 0.65 16.15 -13.26
CA GLU A 111 0.80 15.18 -14.36
C GLU A 111 1.39 15.82 -15.62
N ARG A 112 1.06 17.09 -15.87
CA ARG A 112 1.51 17.84 -17.05
C ARG A 112 2.91 18.43 -16.93
N LEU A 113 3.52 18.40 -15.76
CA LEU A 113 4.95 18.65 -15.61
C LEU A 113 5.70 17.52 -16.31
N ALA A 114 5.44 17.40 -17.62
CA ALA A 114 6.24 16.59 -18.51
C ALA A 114 7.66 17.07 -18.36
N LEU A 115 8.53 16.15 -18.08
CA LEU A 115 9.97 16.38 -18.01
C LEU A 115 10.53 16.48 -19.44
N ASP A 116 9.82 17.19 -20.32
CA ASP A 116 10.22 17.47 -21.68
C ASP A 116 11.55 18.24 -21.62
N GLY A 117 12.60 17.64 -22.15
CA GLY A 117 13.93 18.19 -22.12
C GLY A 117 14.77 17.85 -20.89
N PHE A 118 14.22 17.18 -19.87
CA PHE A 118 15.01 16.75 -18.73
C PHE A 118 15.89 15.54 -19.08
N ARG A 119 17.15 15.77 -19.41
CA ARG A 119 18.14 14.70 -19.55
C ARG A 119 18.36 14.04 -18.19
N ARG A 120 18.14 12.71 -18.14
CA ARG A 120 18.45 11.90 -16.95
C ARG A 120 19.93 12.06 -16.62
N GLY A 121 20.26 12.52 -15.42
CA GLY A 121 21.63 12.64 -14.96
C GLY A 121 22.35 11.29 -14.92
N ARG A 122 23.70 11.33 -14.87
CA ARG A 122 24.54 10.14 -14.74
C ARG A 122 24.20 9.40 -13.44
N GLY A 123 23.97 8.08 -13.51
CA GLY A 123 23.68 7.23 -12.36
C GLY A 123 22.36 6.45 -12.48
N ARG A 124 21.94 5.80 -11.38
CA ARG A 124 20.73 4.99 -11.36
C ARG A 124 19.49 5.84 -11.66
N PRO A 125 18.66 5.48 -12.66
CA PRO A 125 17.46 6.22 -13.00
C PRO A 125 16.55 6.41 -11.79
N LYS A 126 16.05 7.63 -11.58
CA LYS A 126 15.03 7.92 -10.59
C LYS A 126 13.72 7.29 -11.06
N LYS A 127 13.00 6.66 -10.14
CA LYS A 127 11.63 6.18 -10.41
C LYS A 127 10.67 7.36 -10.40
N TYR A 128 9.82 7.44 -11.41
CA TYR A 128 8.73 8.40 -11.47
C TYR A 128 7.42 7.74 -11.02
N TRP A 129 6.55 8.53 -10.42
CA TRP A 129 5.27 8.05 -9.93
C TRP A 129 4.41 7.43 -11.04
N GLY A 130 4.35 8.07 -12.22
CA GLY A 130 3.63 7.55 -13.38
C GLY A 130 4.13 6.17 -13.86
N GLU A 131 5.45 5.90 -13.80
CA GLU A 131 6.00 4.58 -14.14
C GLU A 131 5.55 3.51 -13.14
N VAL A 132 5.44 3.88 -11.86
CA VAL A 132 4.95 2.96 -10.82
C VAL A 132 3.47 2.66 -11.03
N ILE A 133 2.66 3.69 -11.33
CA ILE A 133 1.23 3.54 -11.62
C ILE A 133 1.02 2.65 -12.86
N ARG A 134 1.75 2.90 -13.94
CA ARG A 134 1.64 2.07 -15.16
C ARG A 134 1.90 0.60 -14.85
N ARG A 135 2.95 0.29 -14.11
CA ARG A 135 3.26 -1.08 -13.69
C ARG A 135 2.18 -1.67 -12.78
N ASP A 136 1.64 -0.89 -11.85
CA ASP A 136 0.55 -1.33 -10.99
C ASP A 136 -0.73 -1.64 -11.79
N MET A 137 -1.02 -0.83 -12.84
CA MET A 137 -2.14 -1.05 -13.76
C MET A 137 -1.94 -2.31 -14.62
N GLU A 138 -0.74 -2.50 -15.19
CA GLU A 138 -0.38 -3.68 -15.96
C GLU A 138 -0.59 -4.97 -15.15
N GLN A 139 -0.16 -4.99 -13.88
CA GLN A 139 -0.33 -6.14 -13.00
C GLN A 139 -1.80 -6.50 -12.72
N LEU A 140 -2.71 -5.54 -12.78
CA LEU A 140 -4.14 -5.73 -12.57
C LEU A 140 -4.94 -5.69 -13.88
N GLN A 141 -4.27 -5.61 -15.04
CA GLN A 141 -4.89 -5.50 -16.36
C GLN A 141 -5.91 -4.35 -16.45
N LEU A 142 -5.52 -3.17 -15.93
CA LEU A 142 -6.34 -1.98 -15.91
C LEU A 142 -5.96 -1.03 -17.05
N THR A 143 -6.97 -0.33 -17.61
CA THR A 143 -6.80 0.77 -18.57
C THR A 143 -7.13 2.11 -17.92
N GLU A 144 -6.61 3.22 -18.48
CA GLU A 144 -6.88 4.55 -17.94
C GLU A 144 -8.36 4.93 -18.02
N ASP A 145 -9.07 4.49 -19.07
CA ASP A 145 -10.49 4.78 -19.27
C ASP A 145 -11.37 4.25 -18.14
N MET A 146 -10.96 3.12 -17.52
CA MET A 146 -11.66 2.56 -16.36
C MET A 146 -11.68 3.51 -15.16
N THR A 147 -10.77 4.49 -15.11
CA THR A 147 -10.74 5.49 -14.01
C THR A 147 -11.96 6.39 -14.00
N LEU A 148 -12.63 6.58 -15.15
CA LEU A 148 -13.80 7.43 -15.32
C LEU A 148 -15.00 6.87 -14.56
N ASP A 149 -15.20 5.55 -14.61
CA ASP A 149 -16.20 4.88 -13.79
C ASP A 149 -15.63 4.58 -12.38
N ARG A 150 -16.06 5.38 -11.42
CA ARG A 150 -15.60 5.26 -10.03
C ARG A 150 -15.96 3.91 -9.40
N LYS A 151 -17.11 3.31 -9.76
CA LYS A 151 -17.56 2.04 -9.17
C LYS A 151 -16.69 0.90 -9.69
N VAL A 152 -16.58 0.78 -11.01
CA VAL A 152 -15.74 -0.22 -11.69
C VAL A 152 -14.30 -0.11 -11.21
N TRP A 153 -13.74 1.11 -11.22
CA TRP A 153 -12.38 1.35 -10.76
C TRP A 153 -12.13 0.85 -9.33
N ARG A 154 -13.00 1.24 -8.37
CA ARG A 154 -12.85 0.84 -6.98
C ARG A 154 -12.96 -0.66 -6.76
N THR A 155 -13.81 -1.35 -7.50
CA THR A 155 -13.95 -2.80 -7.44
C THR A 155 -12.68 -3.49 -7.95
N ARG A 156 -12.15 -3.04 -9.10
CA ARG A 156 -10.99 -3.64 -9.75
C ARG A 156 -9.68 -3.46 -8.97
N ILE A 157 -9.49 -2.32 -8.31
CA ILE A 157 -8.26 -2.03 -7.54
C ILE A 157 -8.30 -2.60 -6.12
N ARG A 158 -9.46 -3.04 -5.64
CA ARG A 158 -9.65 -3.48 -4.26
C ARG A 158 -8.84 -4.74 -3.96
N ALA A 159 -8.00 -4.66 -2.94
CA ALA A 159 -7.36 -5.82 -2.34
C ALA A 159 -8.21 -6.26 -1.14
N GLU A 160 -8.71 -7.48 -1.16
CA GLU A 160 -9.54 -8.02 -0.07
C GLU A 160 -8.72 -8.29 1.19
N ASP A 161 -9.31 -8.02 2.36
CA ASP A 161 -8.76 -8.30 3.69
C ASP A 161 -9.54 -9.44 4.35
#